data_35568ccb0ba788323f5affcd8b545bd5
#
_entry.id   35568ccb0ba788323f5affcd8b545bd5
#
_cell.length_a   1.000
_cell.length_b   1.000
_cell.length_c   1.000
_cell.angle_alpha   90.00
_cell.angle_beta   90.00
_cell.angle_gamma   90.00
#
_symmetry.space_group_name_H-M   'P 1'
#
loop_
_entity.id
_entity.type
_entity.pdbx_description
1 polymer ?
#
loop_
_entity_poly.entity_id
_entity_poly.type
_entity_poly.pdbx_seq_one_letter_code
_entity_poly.pdbx_strand_id
1 'polypeptide(L)'
;MWADEAALDAAARRLDEWESSLAGRAARARDLSARTQALTGTACSADGLVEVTVDASGLLTGLRLDERVRQHSAAHTARQILAVTGDARADLLRRLTEATTETLGAEDPAARAIVESHQRRLALDPGTPDAAR
;
A
#
# COMPACT_ATOMS: atom_id res chain seq x y z
N MET A 1 -5.81 -47.66 26.98
CA MET A 1 -4.98 -46.86 27.68
C MET A 1 -3.98 -46.24 26.82
N TRP A 2 -3.04 -46.89 26.31
CA TRP A 2 -2.04 -46.22 25.47
C TRP A 2 -2.58 -45.78 24.12
N ALA A 3 -3.72 -46.28 23.67
CA ALA A 3 -4.40 -45.74 22.51
C ALA A 3 -4.87 -44.29 22.78
N ASP A 4 -5.25 -44.01 24.02
CA ASP A 4 -5.67 -42.68 24.41
C ASP A 4 -4.48 -41.73 24.52
N GLU A 5 -3.33 -42.26 24.95
CA GLU A 5 -2.11 -41.47 25.00
C GLU A 5 -1.65 -41.07 23.58
N ALA A 6 -1.75 -42.00 22.63
CA ALA A 6 -1.40 -41.71 21.25
C ALA A 6 -2.34 -40.65 20.66
N ALA A 7 -3.63 -40.75 21.00
CA ALA A 7 -4.62 -39.77 20.55
C ALA A 7 -4.37 -38.39 21.15
N LEU A 8 -3.99 -38.35 22.43
CA LEU A 8 -3.65 -37.10 23.10
C LEU A 8 -2.37 -36.49 22.52
N ASP A 9 -1.36 -37.31 22.24
CA ASP A 9 -0.12 -36.83 21.63
C ASP A 9 -0.39 -36.28 20.24
N ALA A 10 -1.24 -36.93 19.45
CA ALA A 10 -1.59 -36.45 18.12
C ALA A 10 -2.36 -35.12 18.20
N ALA A 11 -3.26 -34.99 19.18
CA ALA A 11 -4.00 -33.77 19.39
C ALA A 11 -3.06 -32.64 19.83
N ALA A 12 -2.11 -32.94 20.74
CA ALA A 12 -1.13 -31.95 21.19
C ALA A 12 -0.27 -31.46 20.03
N ARG A 13 0.17 -32.37 19.16
CA ARG A 13 0.95 -31.99 17.97
C ARG A 13 0.15 -31.08 17.03
N ARG A 14 -1.14 -31.39 16.84
CA ARG A 14 -2.00 -30.57 16.00
C ARG A 14 -2.19 -29.17 16.58
N LEU A 15 -2.31 -29.07 17.90
CA LEU A 15 -2.39 -27.78 18.57
C LEU A 15 -1.10 -26.98 18.40
N ASP A 16 0.04 -27.66 18.57
CA ASP A 16 1.34 -27.01 18.40
C ASP A 16 1.51 -26.50 16.97
N GLU A 17 1.13 -27.29 15.99
CA GLU A 17 1.18 -26.90 14.59
C GLU A 17 0.27 -25.72 14.31
N TRP A 18 -0.94 -25.73 14.89
CA TRP A 18 -1.89 -24.66 14.73
C TRP A 18 -1.36 -23.37 15.36
N GLU A 19 -0.82 -23.46 16.58
CA GLU A 19 -0.23 -22.32 17.27
C GLU A 19 0.95 -21.75 16.48
N SER A 20 1.80 -22.61 15.93
CA SER A 20 2.92 -22.19 15.08
C SER A 20 2.44 -21.49 13.84
N SER A 21 1.38 -22.00 13.24
CA SER A 21 0.78 -21.40 12.05
C SER A 21 0.23 -20.00 12.35
N LEU A 22 -0.47 -19.85 13.48
CA LEU A 22 -0.99 -18.55 13.91
C LEU A 22 0.13 -17.57 14.20
N ALA A 23 1.18 -18.02 14.88
CA ALA A 23 2.34 -17.18 15.19
C ALA A 23 3.03 -16.72 13.90
N GLY A 24 3.15 -17.62 12.92
CA GLY A 24 3.72 -17.28 11.62
C GLY A 24 2.91 -16.26 10.86
N ARG A 25 1.59 -16.41 10.89
CA ARG A 25 0.70 -15.42 10.25
C ARG A 25 0.79 -14.07 10.93
N ALA A 26 0.83 -14.05 12.26
CA ALA A 26 0.95 -12.82 13.02
C ALA A 26 2.29 -12.12 12.73
N ALA A 27 3.36 -12.89 12.62
CA ALA A 27 4.68 -12.34 12.30
C ALA A 27 4.69 -11.73 10.90
N ARG A 28 4.09 -12.42 9.92
CA ARG A 28 4.01 -11.91 8.56
C ARG A 28 3.15 -10.65 8.49
N ALA A 29 2.04 -10.61 9.24
CA ALA A 29 1.18 -9.44 9.28
C ALA A 29 1.92 -8.23 9.87
N ARG A 30 2.70 -8.44 10.92
CA ARG A 30 3.51 -7.37 11.52
C ARG A 30 4.60 -6.89 10.58
N ASP A 31 5.26 -7.83 9.91
CA ASP A 31 6.30 -7.50 8.93
C ASP A 31 5.71 -6.69 7.78
N LEU A 32 4.57 -7.11 7.26
CA LEU A 32 3.89 -6.38 6.19
C LEU A 32 3.50 -4.97 6.65
N SER A 33 2.93 -4.86 7.84
CA SER A 33 2.54 -3.56 8.38
C SER A 33 3.74 -2.63 8.50
N ALA A 34 4.85 -3.12 9.04
CA ALA A 34 6.07 -2.33 9.16
C ALA A 34 6.59 -1.89 7.79
N ARG A 35 6.62 -2.81 6.82
CA ARG A 35 7.09 -2.52 5.47
C ARG A 35 6.20 -1.49 4.78
N THR A 36 4.89 -1.65 4.88
CA THR A 36 3.96 -0.77 4.19
C THR A 36 3.92 0.63 4.78
N GLN A 37 4.10 0.75 6.10
CA GLN A 37 4.13 2.06 6.75
C GLN A 37 5.33 2.90 6.34
N ALA A 38 6.38 2.26 5.88
CA ALA A 38 7.60 2.95 5.45
C ALA A 38 7.59 3.31 3.96
N LEU A 39 6.60 2.84 3.22
CA LEU A 39 6.54 3.09 1.78
C LEU A 39 6.12 4.51 1.46
N THR A 40 6.62 5.01 0.36
CA THR A 40 6.20 6.29 -0.19
C THR A 40 5.92 6.09 -1.68
N GLY A 41 5.18 7.02 -2.25
CA GLY A 41 4.97 7.06 -3.69
C GLY A 41 5.51 8.36 -4.23
N THR A 42 6.13 8.32 -5.39
CA THR A 42 6.68 9.52 -6.02
C THR A 42 6.36 9.55 -7.51
N ALA A 43 6.26 10.74 -8.04
CA ALA A 43 6.05 10.93 -9.47
C ALA A 43 6.53 12.30 -9.89
N CYS A 44 6.82 12.44 -11.16
CA CYS A 44 7.22 13.71 -11.76
C CYS A 44 6.35 13.98 -12.99
N SER A 45 6.15 15.25 -13.30
CA SER A 45 5.49 15.62 -14.54
C SER A 45 6.40 15.28 -15.72
N ALA A 46 5.83 15.16 -16.92
CA ALA A 46 6.58 14.82 -18.13
C ALA A 46 7.68 15.82 -18.42
N ASP A 47 7.45 17.10 -18.14
CA ASP A 47 8.44 18.15 -18.34
C ASP A 47 9.44 18.29 -17.19
N GLY A 48 9.28 17.50 -16.12
CA GLY A 48 10.19 17.54 -14.98
C GLY A 48 10.02 18.72 -14.06
N LEU A 49 9.01 19.55 -14.27
CA LEU A 49 8.85 20.76 -13.48
C LEU A 49 8.18 20.53 -12.13
N VAL A 50 7.42 19.47 -12.00
CA VAL A 50 6.66 19.16 -10.78
C VAL A 50 7.02 17.76 -10.30
N GLU A 51 7.39 17.65 -9.03
CA GLU A 51 7.65 16.34 -8.42
C GLU A 51 6.86 16.27 -7.12
N VAL A 52 6.16 15.15 -6.93
CA VAL A 52 5.31 14.93 -5.77
C VAL A 52 5.72 13.66 -5.03
N THR A 53 5.70 13.71 -3.72
CA THR A 53 5.89 12.54 -2.86
C THR A 53 4.69 12.43 -1.93
N VAL A 54 4.17 11.22 -1.80
CA VAL A 54 3.09 10.93 -0.85
C VAL A 54 3.57 9.88 0.14
N ASP A 55 3.01 9.88 1.35
CA ASP A 55 3.34 8.88 2.36
C ASP A 55 2.48 7.62 2.17
N ALA A 56 2.65 6.65 3.06
CA ALA A 56 1.96 5.37 2.97
C ALA A 56 0.43 5.49 3.07
N SER A 57 -0.08 6.59 3.57
CA SER A 57 -1.52 6.82 3.62
C SER A 57 -2.03 7.58 2.39
N GLY A 58 -1.14 7.98 1.51
CA GLY A 58 -1.50 8.73 0.31
C GLY A 58 -1.50 10.25 0.50
N LEU A 59 -1.07 10.72 1.66
CA LEU A 59 -1.01 12.17 1.91
C LEU A 59 0.25 12.77 1.28
N LEU A 60 0.09 13.95 0.73
CA LEU A 60 1.19 14.69 0.15
C LEU A 60 2.18 15.10 1.24
N THR A 61 3.42 14.69 1.12
CA THR A 61 4.47 15.04 2.07
C THR A 61 5.60 15.83 1.44
N GLY A 62 5.68 15.83 0.12
CA GLY A 62 6.70 16.59 -0.57
C GLY A 62 6.20 17.13 -1.89
N LEU A 63 6.58 18.34 -2.20
CA LEU A 63 6.26 18.97 -3.47
C LEU A 63 7.47 19.80 -3.87
N ARG A 64 7.99 19.52 -5.06
CA ARG A 64 9.10 20.29 -5.60
C ARG A 64 8.68 20.88 -6.93
N LEU A 65 8.91 22.16 -7.07
CA LEU A 65 8.63 22.89 -8.30
C LEU A 65 9.93 23.47 -8.84
N ASP A 66 10.17 23.26 -10.12
CA ASP A 66 11.29 23.86 -10.79
C ASP A 66 10.95 25.34 -11.05
N GLU A 67 11.94 26.20 -11.01
CA GLU A 67 11.74 27.64 -11.26
C GLU A 67 11.04 27.93 -12.58
N ARG A 68 11.20 27.08 -13.55
CA ARG A 68 10.55 27.24 -14.87
C ARG A 68 9.04 27.20 -14.82
N VAL A 69 8.43 26.76 -13.71
CA VAL A 69 6.97 26.82 -13.58
C VAL A 69 6.47 28.28 -13.71
N ARG A 70 7.33 29.24 -13.44
CA ARG A 70 6.96 30.65 -13.57
C ARG A 70 6.63 31.04 -15.00
N GLN A 71 7.05 30.25 -15.97
CA GLN A 71 6.76 30.49 -17.38
C GLN A 71 5.36 30.02 -17.77
N HIS A 72 4.67 29.36 -16.85
CA HIS A 72 3.33 28.86 -17.07
C HIS A 72 2.34 29.56 -16.18
N SER A 73 1.06 29.46 -16.52
CA SER A 73 0.02 30.06 -15.68
C SER A 73 -0.11 29.27 -14.37
N ALA A 74 -0.58 29.92 -13.35
CA ALA A 74 -0.85 29.27 -12.07
C ALA A 74 -1.84 28.13 -12.25
N ALA A 75 -2.86 28.31 -13.10
CA ALA A 75 -3.84 27.26 -13.37
C ALA A 75 -3.20 26.04 -14.01
N HIS A 76 -2.27 26.23 -14.93
CA HIS A 76 -1.55 25.12 -15.55
C HIS A 76 -0.75 24.34 -14.52
N THR A 77 -0.01 25.04 -13.67
CA THR A 77 0.80 24.41 -12.63
C THR A 77 -0.08 23.68 -11.63
N ALA A 78 -1.22 24.26 -11.26
CA ALA A 78 -2.16 23.60 -10.35
C ALA A 78 -2.67 22.29 -10.92
N ARG A 79 -3.03 22.27 -12.20
CA ARG A 79 -3.47 21.03 -12.86
C ARG A 79 -2.36 19.99 -12.91
N GLN A 80 -1.12 20.43 -13.16
CA GLN A 80 0.02 19.52 -13.14
C GLN A 80 0.22 18.89 -11.75
N ILE A 81 0.12 19.70 -10.71
CA ILE A 81 0.28 19.21 -9.33
C ILE A 81 -0.76 18.14 -9.03
N LEU A 82 -2.02 18.39 -9.39
CA LEU A 82 -3.08 17.41 -9.18
C LEU A 82 -2.84 16.11 -9.95
N ALA A 83 -2.43 16.22 -11.20
CA ALA A 83 -2.16 15.05 -12.03
C ALA A 83 -1.00 14.23 -11.49
N VAL A 84 0.09 14.91 -11.12
CA VAL A 84 1.29 14.24 -10.60
C VAL A 84 1.01 13.61 -9.23
N THR A 85 0.15 14.24 -8.44
CA THR A 85 -0.27 13.67 -7.15
C THR A 85 -1.01 12.33 -7.38
N GLY A 86 -1.89 12.28 -8.37
CA GLY A 86 -2.54 11.05 -8.75
C GLY A 86 -1.54 9.97 -9.19
N ASP A 87 -0.53 10.36 -9.97
CA ASP A 87 0.52 9.44 -10.39
C ASP A 87 1.35 8.94 -9.21
N ALA A 88 1.63 9.80 -8.23
CA ALA A 88 2.36 9.40 -7.03
C ALA A 88 1.57 8.40 -6.20
N ARG A 89 0.26 8.57 -6.11
CA ARG A 89 -0.61 7.60 -5.43
C ARG A 89 -0.65 6.27 -6.18
N ALA A 90 -0.64 6.31 -7.50
CA ALA A 90 -0.57 5.08 -8.30
C ALA A 90 0.77 4.35 -8.08
N ASP A 91 1.86 5.10 -7.96
CA ASP A 91 3.17 4.53 -7.64
C ASP A 91 3.14 3.86 -6.26
N LEU A 92 2.56 4.54 -5.28
CA LEU A 92 2.38 3.98 -3.94
C LEU A 92 1.58 2.69 -3.98
N LEU A 93 0.47 2.67 -4.72
CA LEU A 93 -0.37 1.48 -4.83
C LEU A 93 0.41 0.30 -5.40
N ARG A 94 1.24 0.52 -6.43
CA ARG A 94 2.08 -0.53 -6.97
C ARG A 94 3.03 -1.08 -5.92
N ARG A 95 3.67 -0.20 -5.15
CA ARG A 95 4.61 -0.61 -4.10
C ARG A 95 3.92 -1.36 -2.98
N LEU A 96 2.71 -0.93 -2.59
CA LEU A 96 1.92 -1.63 -1.58
C LEU A 96 1.51 -3.02 -2.06
N THR A 97 1.11 -3.12 -3.32
CA THR A 97 0.74 -4.39 -3.92
C THR A 97 1.93 -5.34 -3.97
N GLU A 98 3.09 -4.86 -4.39
CA GLU A 98 4.30 -5.65 -4.44
C GLU A 98 4.71 -6.15 -3.05
N ALA A 99 4.70 -5.28 -2.05
CA ALA A 99 5.05 -5.64 -0.69
C ALA A 99 4.09 -6.68 -0.12
N THR A 100 2.80 -6.51 -0.38
CA THR A 100 1.78 -7.45 0.07
C THR A 100 1.97 -8.83 -0.57
N THR A 101 2.20 -8.84 -1.87
CA THR A 101 2.42 -10.08 -2.61
C THR A 101 3.69 -10.78 -2.18
N GLU A 102 4.77 -10.04 -1.95
CA GLU A 102 6.03 -10.62 -1.48
C GLU A 102 5.92 -11.21 -0.09
N THR A 103 5.15 -10.58 0.78
CA THR A 103 5.03 -11.01 2.17
C THR A 103 4.03 -12.15 2.36
N LEU A 104 2.88 -12.05 1.71
CA LEU A 104 1.77 -13.00 1.91
C LEU A 104 1.61 -14.00 0.76
N GLY A 105 2.12 -13.70 -0.41
CA GLY A 105 1.90 -14.49 -1.62
C GLY A 105 0.70 -14.00 -2.41
N ALA A 106 0.79 -14.10 -3.72
CA ALA A 106 -0.25 -13.59 -4.62
C ALA A 106 -1.57 -14.36 -4.49
N GLU A 107 -1.50 -15.62 -4.07
CA GLU A 107 -2.68 -16.47 -3.99
C GLU A 107 -3.40 -16.37 -2.65
N ASP A 108 -2.82 -15.69 -1.67
CA ASP A 108 -3.40 -15.58 -0.35
C ASP A 108 -4.64 -14.69 -0.40
N PRO A 109 -5.81 -15.17 0.07
CA PRO A 109 -7.01 -14.33 0.10
C PRO A 109 -6.84 -13.06 0.92
N ALA A 110 -6.02 -13.11 1.99
CA ALA A 110 -5.74 -11.92 2.79
C ALA A 110 -4.97 -10.89 1.97
N ALA A 111 -4.05 -11.33 1.12
CA ALA A 111 -3.31 -10.43 0.24
C ALA A 111 -4.27 -9.71 -0.71
N ARG A 112 -5.20 -10.43 -1.30
CA ARG A 112 -6.18 -9.84 -2.21
C ARG A 112 -7.05 -8.81 -1.51
N ALA A 113 -7.51 -9.12 -0.30
CA ALA A 113 -8.34 -8.20 0.48
C ALA A 113 -7.58 -6.93 0.83
N ILE A 114 -6.32 -7.05 1.20
CA ILE A 114 -5.48 -5.90 1.52
C ILE A 114 -5.26 -5.02 0.30
N VAL A 115 -4.95 -5.63 -0.85
CA VAL A 115 -4.75 -4.89 -2.09
C VAL A 115 -6.03 -4.15 -2.50
N GLU A 116 -7.17 -4.82 -2.41
CA GLU A 116 -8.45 -4.18 -2.72
C GLU A 116 -8.74 -3.00 -1.80
N SER A 117 -8.40 -3.14 -0.51
CA SER A 117 -8.56 -2.06 0.44
C SER A 117 -7.71 -0.85 0.08
N HIS A 118 -6.46 -1.08 -0.30
CA HIS A 118 -5.58 0.00 -0.74
C HIS A 118 -6.10 0.66 -2.01
N GLN A 119 -6.57 -0.15 -2.95
CA GLN A 119 -7.13 0.38 -4.20
C GLN A 119 -8.30 1.31 -3.94
N ARG A 120 -9.20 0.91 -3.06
CA ARG A 120 -10.35 1.74 -2.72
C ARG A 120 -9.93 3.03 -2.04
N ARG A 121 -9.00 2.94 -1.09
CA ARG A 121 -8.56 4.11 -0.34
C ARG A 121 -7.84 5.12 -1.22
N LEU A 122 -6.98 4.64 -2.10
CA LEU A 122 -6.16 5.53 -2.93
C LEU A 122 -6.90 6.02 -4.18
N ALA A 123 -7.92 5.29 -4.60
CA ALA A 123 -8.73 5.71 -5.74
C ALA A 123 -9.77 6.75 -5.37
N LEU A 124 -10.10 6.85 -4.08
CA LEU A 124 -11.01 7.88 -3.65
C LEU A 124 -10.25 9.18 -3.62
N ASP A 125 -9.91 9.64 -4.76
CA ASP A 125 -9.16 10.85 -4.86
C ASP A 125 -10.12 12.03 -4.78
N PRO A 126 -9.95 12.84 -3.81
CA PRO A 126 -10.79 14.03 -3.69
C PRO A 126 -10.57 14.99 -4.83
N GLY A 127 -9.61 14.72 -5.63
CA GLY A 127 -9.41 15.58 -6.77
C GLY A 127 -10.31 15.28 -7.93
N THR A 128 -11.14 14.28 -7.82
CA THR A 128 -12.08 14.05 -8.87
C THR A 128 -13.04 15.19 -8.82
N PRO A 129 -13.06 15.98 -9.79
CA PRO A 129 -13.91 17.10 -9.76
C PRO A 129 -15.28 16.61 -9.77
N ASP A 130 -15.86 16.68 -8.83
CA ASP A 130 -17.07 16.43 -8.74
C ASP A 130 -17.74 16.95 -9.32
N ALA A 131 -17.74 16.42 -9.53
CA ALA A 131 -18.65 16.16 -9.57
C ALA A 131 -19.58 17.09 -9.12
N ALA A 132 -19.49 17.71 -8.40
CA ALA A 132 -20.29 18.51 -7.87
C ALA A 132 -20.72 19.54 -8.66
N ARG A 133 -21.11 19.39 -9.56
CA ARG A 133 -21.58 20.35 -10.17
C ARG A 133 -22.58 19.94 -10.78
#